data_fc5dcf32341d3a71b3804666c43069d8
#
_entry.id   fc5dcf32341d3a71b3804666c43069d8
#
_cell.length_a   1.000
_cell.length_b   1.000
_cell.length_c   1.000
_cell.angle_alpha   90.00
_cell.angle_beta   90.00
_cell.angle_gamma   90.00
#
_symmetry.space_group_name_H-M   'P 1'
#
loop_
_entity.id
_entity.type
_entity.pdbx_description
1 polymer ?
#
loop_
_entity_poly.entity_id
_entity_poly.type
_entity_poly.pdbx_seq_one_letter_code
_entity_poly.pdbx_strand_id
1 'polypeptide(L)'
;MTFSRFFSLITFFFHLVLPLNIHTETISFDSIKFIKPHIKILSVSKVGAGYVTIQNKSKFSLAITDIRSPFFEHIELHDFKEEDGIAIMRKIEFPYSISSNSSLIMKSNSWHLMLFHPTVNFKNNQEIPIFFVSEQNKFKVNFKIVLTDAVNN
;
A
#
# COMPACT_ATOMS: atom_id res chain seq x y z
N MET A 1 -76.62 -24.63 -32.18
CA MET A 1 -75.96 -23.53 -31.43
C MET A 1 -74.96 -24.13 -30.44
N THR A 2 -73.70 -24.27 -30.83
CA THR A 2 -72.62 -24.88 -29.99
C THR A 2 -71.63 -23.83 -29.63
N PHE A 3 -71.60 -23.49 -28.34
CA PHE A 3 -70.60 -22.53 -27.76
C PHE A 3 -69.27 -23.27 -27.49
N SER A 4 -68.25 -22.94 -28.28
CA SER A 4 -66.87 -23.38 -28.05
C SER A 4 -66.24 -22.52 -26.97
N ARG A 5 -65.85 -23.11 -25.83
CA ARG A 5 -65.10 -22.45 -24.75
C ARG A 5 -63.62 -22.58 -25.06
N PHE A 6 -63.02 -21.47 -25.46
CA PHE A 6 -61.51 -21.33 -25.49
C PHE A 6 -60.99 -21.21 -24.07
N PHE A 7 -60.27 -22.22 -23.61
CA PHE A 7 -59.50 -22.19 -22.37
C PHE A 7 -58.10 -21.66 -22.67
N SER A 8 -57.85 -20.37 -22.34
CA SER A 8 -56.51 -19.78 -22.49
C SER A 8 -55.65 -20.19 -21.32
N LEU A 9 -54.63 -21.01 -21.56
CA LEU A 9 -53.65 -21.45 -20.57
C LEU A 9 -52.57 -20.36 -20.46
N ILE A 10 -52.65 -19.51 -19.43
CA ILE A 10 -51.62 -18.52 -19.11
C ILE A 10 -50.53 -19.25 -18.31
N THR A 11 -49.42 -19.59 -19.00
CA THR A 11 -48.21 -20.10 -18.35
C THR A 11 -47.46 -18.98 -17.67
N PHE A 12 -47.55 -18.94 -16.34
CA PHE A 12 -46.82 -17.98 -15.49
C PHE A 12 -45.38 -18.47 -15.39
N PHE A 13 -44.46 -17.83 -16.14
CA PHE A 13 -43.04 -18.09 -16.07
C PHE A 13 -42.44 -17.43 -14.79
N PHE A 14 -42.34 -18.22 -13.73
CA PHE A 14 -41.71 -17.76 -12.46
C PHE A 14 -40.21 -17.72 -12.67
N HIS A 15 -39.65 -16.51 -12.93
CA HIS A 15 -38.23 -16.30 -12.99
C HIS A 15 -37.68 -16.39 -11.56
N LEU A 16 -37.04 -17.51 -11.25
CA LEU A 16 -36.29 -17.71 -10.03
C LEU A 16 -35.02 -16.86 -10.10
N VAL A 17 -35.05 -15.63 -9.53
CA VAL A 17 -33.88 -14.78 -9.37
C VAL A 17 -33.09 -15.32 -8.18
N LEU A 18 -32.05 -16.11 -8.46
CA LEU A 18 -31.11 -16.53 -7.44
C LEU A 18 -30.26 -15.32 -7.02
N PRO A 19 -30.13 -15.01 -5.70
CA PRO A 19 -29.25 -13.97 -5.26
C PRO A 19 -27.80 -14.36 -5.57
N LEU A 20 -27.12 -13.58 -6.41
CA LEU A 20 -25.68 -13.67 -6.56
C LEU A 20 -25.05 -13.18 -5.25
N ASN A 21 -24.58 -14.11 -4.42
CA ASN A 21 -23.73 -13.79 -3.28
C ASN A 21 -22.37 -13.35 -3.81
N ILE A 22 -22.20 -12.05 -4.03
CA ILE A 22 -20.89 -11.45 -4.32
C ILE A 22 -20.11 -11.46 -3.01
N HIS A 23 -19.26 -12.47 -2.82
CA HIS A 23 -18.26 -12.46 -1.76
C HIS A 23 -17.20 -11.43 -2.14
N THR A 24 -17.27 -10.25 -1.52
CA THR A 24 -16.18 -9.28 -1.59
C THR A 24 -15.06 -9.83 -0.70
N GLU A 25 -14.03 -10.39 -1.33
CA GLU A 25 -12.85 -10.89 -0.63
C GLU A 25 -12.04 -9.70 -0.10
N THR A 26 -11.97 -9.55 1.22
CA THR A 26 -11.26 -8.45 1.87
C THR A 26 -9.96 -8.94 2.49
N ILE A 27 -8.89 -8.17 2.34
CA ILE A 27 -7.62 -8.42 3.03
C ILE A 27 -7.79 -8.00 4.50
N SER A 28 -7.62 -8.95 5.43
CA SER A 28 -7.61 -8.65 6.86
C SER A 28 -6.38 -7.84 7.25
N PHE A 29 -6.53 -6.86 8.13
CA PHE A 29 -5.41 -6.08 8.69
C PHE A 29 -4.36 -6.96 9.35
N ASP A 30 -4.76 -8.04 10.01
CA ASP A 30 -3.85 -8.97 10.71
C ASP A 30 -2.95 -9.78 9.76
N SER A 31 -3.33 -9.86 8.48
CA SER A 31 -2.55 -10.56 7.47
C SER A 31 -1.43 -9.72 6.85
N ILE A 32 -1.41 -8.40 7.09
CA ILE A 32 -0.37 -7.49 6.61
C ILE A 32 0.48 -7.04 7.80
N LYS A 33 1.79 -7.32 7.74
CA LYS A 33 2.72 -6.94 8.80
C LYS A 33 3.75 -5.93 8.30
N PHE A 34 3.96 -4.89 9.10
CA PHE A 34 5.00 -3.90 8.90
C PHE A 34 6.09 -4.10 9.94
N ILE A 35 7.32 -4.40 9.51
CA ILE A 35 8.40 -4.82 10.39
C ILE A 35 9.51 -3.78 10.36
N LYS A 36 9.94 -3.32 11.54
CA LYS A 36 11.04 -2.36 11.77
C LYS A 36 10.91 -1.06 10.97
N PRO A 37 9.74 -0.39 10.97
CA PRO A 37 9.55 0.86 10.26
C PRO A 37 10.43 1.96 10.86
N HIS A 38 11.28 2.58 10.04
CA HIS A 38 12.10 3.73 10.46
C HIS A 38 12.41 4.64 9.28
N ILE A 39 12.70 5.91 9.58
CA ILE A 39 13.10 6.92 8.61
C ILE A 39 14.47 7.45 9.05
N LYS A 40 15.44 7.45 8.15
CA LYS A 40 16.71 8.16 8.31
C LYS A 40 16.60 9.54 7.68
N ILE A 41 16.92 10.58 8.44
CA ILE A 41 16.95 11.96 7.97
C ILE A 41 18.31 12.54 8.34
N LEU A 42 19.00 13.09 7.35
CA LEU A 42 20.18 13.89 7.59
C LEU A 42 19.74 15.23 8.20
N SER A 43 20.33 15.68 9.31
CA SER A 43 19.87 16.84 10.09
C SER A 43 19.69 18.12 9.27
N VAL A 44 20.44 18.28 8.18
CA VAL A 44 20.40 19.43 7.28
C VAL A 44 19.61 19.18 5.99
N SER A 45 19.07 17.97 5.80
CA SER A 45 18.43 17.56 4.55
C SER A 45 16.93 17.87 4.57
N LYS A 46 16.40 18.21 3.39
CA LYS A 46 14.95 18.31 3.13
C LYS A 46 14.36 17.00 2.62
N VAL A 47 15.12 15.90 2.67
CA VAL A 47 14.69 14.58 2.20
C VAL A 47 15.06 13.52 3.23
N GLY A 48 14.14 12.63 3.50
CA GLY A 48 14.34 11.44 4.32
C GLY A 48 14.29 10.16 3.51
N ALA A 49 14.91 9.09 4.02
CA ALA A 49 14.81 7.74 3.47
C ALA A 49 14.09 6.82 4.45
N GLY A 50 12.97 6.26 4.02
CA GLY A 50 12.12 5.38 4.83
C GLY A 50 12.33 3.90 4.50
N TYR A 51 12.39 3.08 5.53
CA TYR A 51 12.65 1.65 5.46
C TYR A 51 11.62 0.87 6.27
N VAL A 52 11.10 -0.19 5.70
CA VAL A 52 10.17 -1.12 6.34
C VAL A 52 10.11 -2.42 5.55
N THR A 53 9.90 -3.54 6.21
CA THR A 53 9.50 -4.77 5.51
C THR A 53 7.98 -4.90 5.60
N ILE A 54 7.32 -4.94 4.44
CA ILE A 54 5.88 -5.19 4.35
C ILE A 54 5.69 -6.66 3.98
N GLN A 55 5.12 -7.45 4.90
CA GLN A 55 4.77 -8.85 4.66
C GLN A 55 3.29 -8.98 4.36
N ASN A 56 2.97 -9.49 3.19
CA ASN A 56 1.61 -9.86 2.83
C ASN A 56 1.43 -11.38 3.08
N LYS A 57 0.79 -11.73 4.19
CA LYS A 57 0.44 -13.12 4.56
C LYS A 57 -0.97 -13.51 4.13
N SER A 58 -1.66 -12.64 3.40
CA SER A 58 -2.99 -12.92 2.89
C SER A 58 -2.93 -13.85 1.67
N LYS A 59 -4.09 -14.38 1.30
CA LYS A 59 -4.26 -15.19 0.07
C LYS A 59 -4.33 -14.34 -1.20
N PHE A 60 -4.40 -12.99 -1.06
CA PHE A 60 -4.59 -12.03 -2.15
C PHE A 60 -3.41 -11.11 -2.28
N SER A 61 -3.19 -10.57 -3.47
CA SER A 61 -2.22 -9.51 -3.69
C SER A 61 -2.68 -8.21 -3.03
N LEU A 62 -1.76 -7.52 -2.35
CA LEU A 62 -1.99 -6.19 -1.78
C LEU A 62 -1.52 -5.12 -2.77
N ALA A 63 -2.45 -4.41 -3.38
CA ALA A 63 -2.15 -3.26 -4.23
C ALA A 63 -2.07 -1.99 -3.37
N ILE A 64 -0.88 -1.42 -3.22
CA ILE A 64 -0.68 -0.10 -2.61
C ILE A 64 -0.94 0.95 -3.69
N THR A 65 -1.90 1.83 -3.45
CA THR A 65 -2.32 2.88 -4.40
C THR A 65 -1.75 4.25 -4.06
N ASP A 66 -1.32 4.45 -2.79
CA ASP A 66 -0.75 5.71 -2.33
C ASP A 66 0.02 5.50 -1.02
N ILE A 67 1.05 6.34 -0.78
CA ILE A 67 1.78 6.41 0.49
C ILE A 67 1.90 7.87 0.89
N ARG A 68 1.40 8.23 2.08
CA ARG A 68 1.36 9.63 2.53
C ARG A 68 1.55 9.81 4.03
N SER A 69 1.94 11.00 4.42
CA SER A 69 2.05 11.44 5.81
C SER A 69 1.74 12.93 5.92
N PRO A 70 1.14 13.41 7.02
CA PRO A 70 0.97 14.85 7.24
C PRO A 70 2.29 15.58 7.54
N PHE A 71 3.38 14.83 7.73
CA PHE A 71 4.70 15.35 8.12
C PHE A 71 5.66 15.54 6.94
N PHE A 72 5.25 15.19 5.73
CA PHE A 72 6.01 15.37 4.49
C PHE A 72 5.09 15.84 3.38
N GLU A 73 5.62 16.65 2.48
CA GLU A 73 4.86 17.17 1.33
C GLU A 73 4.42 16.03 0.41
N HIS A 74 5.33 15.10 0.11
CA HIS A 74 5.02 13.89 -0.63
C HIS A 74 6.01 12.76 -0.31
N ILE A 75 5.59 11.53 -0.62
CA ILE A 75 6.36 10.31 -0.42
C ILE A 75 6.35 9.51 -1.71
N GLU A 76 7.52 9.04 -2.13
CA GLU A 76 7.68 8.18 -3.30
C GLU A 76 8.26 6.83 -2.91
N LEU A 77 7.86 5.78 -3.62
CA LEU A 77 8.52 4.48 -3.58
C LEU A 77 9.58 4.42 -4.65
N HIS A 78 10.82 4.09 -4.26
CA HIS A 78 11.94 3.96 -5.19
C HIS A 78 12.49 2.55 -5.19
N ASP A 79 12.87 2.08 -6.38
CA ASP A 79 13.72 0.92 -6.59
C ASP A 79 15.18 1.38 -6.74
N PHE A 80 16.09 0.55 -6.33
CA PHE A 80 17.53 0.77 -6.49
C PHE A 80 18.13 -0.44 -7.23
N LYS A 81 18.85 -0.14 -8.30
CA LYS A 81 19.65 -1.13 -9.05
C LYS A 81 21.05 -0.58 -9.23
N GLU A 82 21.98 -1.49 -9.31
CA GLU A 82 23.35 -1.20 -9.75
C GLU A 82 23.54 -1.86 -11.11
N GLU A 83 23.86 -1.06 -12.13
CA GLU A 83 24.13 -1.52 -13.49
C GLU A 83 25.50 -0.95 -13.88
N ASP A 84 26.45 -1.83 -14.19
CA ASP A 84 27.84 -1.47 -14.58
C ASP A 84 28.57 -0.56 -13.57
N GLY A 85 28.36 -0.78 -12.27
CA GLY A 85 28.92 0.04 -11.20
C GLY A 85 28.25 1.39 -10.99
N ILE A 86 27.16 1.66 -11.71
CA ILE A 86 26.38 2.90 -11.59
C ILE A 86 25.12 2.61 -10.79
N ALA A 87 24.93 3.36 -9.69
CA ALA A 87 23.72 3.30 -8.89
C ALA A 87 22.56 4.02 -9.61
N ILE A 88 21.49 3.29 -9.92
CA ILE A 88 20.30 3.81 -10.58
C ILE A 88 19.13 3.72 -9.60
N MET A 89 18.55 4.87 -9.25
CA MET A 89 17.30 4.94 -8.48
C MET A 89 16.16 5.29 -9.44
N ARG A 90 15.07 4.53 -9.36
CA ARG A 90 13.87 4.75 -10.17
C ARG A 90 12.66 4.89 -9.26
N LYS A 91 11.88 5.93 -9.50
CA LYS A 91 10.54 6.04 -8.91
C LYS A 91 9.65 4.94 -9.46
N ILE A 92 8.89 4.33 -8.57
CA ILE A 92 7.89 3.32 -8.89
C ILE A 92 6.52 3.99 -8.86
N GLU A 93 5.78 3.85 -9.95
CA GLU A 93 4.42 4.37 -10.04
C GLU A 93 3.44 3.45 -9.31
N PHE A 94 2.42 4.06 -8.73
CA PHE A 94 1.30 3.34 -8.13
C PHE A 94 0.20 3.03 -9.17
N PRO A 95 -0.57 1.93 -8.99
CA PRO A 95 -0.52 1.00 -7.86
C PRO A 95 0.68 0.02 -7.94
N TYR A 96 1.32 -0.24 -6.79
CA TYR A 96 2.34 -1.27 -6.65
C TYR A 96 1.77 -2.48 -5.90
N SER A 97 1.92 -3.68 -6.46
CA SER A 97 1.33 -4.91 -5.92
C SER A 97 2.36 -5.78 -5.20
N ILE A 98 2.05 -6.13 -3.95
CA ILE A 98 2.78 -7.13 -3.17
C ILE A 98 1.98 -8.44 -3.26
N SER A 99 2.54 -9.45 -3.93
CA SER A 99 1.86 -10.73 -4.15
C SER A 99 1.46 -11.43 -2.85
N SER A 100 0.49 -12.33 -2.94
CA SER A 100 0.10 -13.23 -1.85
C SER A 100 1.33 -13.95 -1.28
N ASN A 101 1.39 -14.09 0.04
CA ASN A 101 2.46 -14.76 0.78
C ASN A 101 3.88 -14.29 0.44
N SER A 102 4.02 -13.03 0.04
CA SER A 102 5.31 -12.42 -0.29
C SER A 102 5.63 -11.19 0.58
N SER A 103 6.81 -10.62 0.39
CA SER A 103 7.26 -9.44 1.13
C SER A 103 7.95 -8.43 0.23
N LEU A 104 7.68 -7.15 0.47
CA LEU A 104 8.48 -6.05 -0.03
C LEU A 104 9.46 -5.62 1.06
N ILE A 105 10.76 -5.78 0.81
CA ILE A 105 11.83 -5.47 1.77
C ILE A 105 12.48 -4.15 1.36
N MET A 106 12.24 -3.11 2.15
CA MET A 106 12.87 -1.81 1.97
C MET A 106 14.05 -1.67 2.91
N LYS A 107 15.24 -1.48 2.35
CA LYS A 107 16.52 -1.34 3.07
C LYS A 107 17.48 -0.45 2.30
N SER A 108 18.58 -0.05 2.92
CA SER A 108 19.66 0.71 2.25
C SER A 108 20.16 -0.01 1.00
N ASN A 109 20.44 0.72 -0.05
CA ASN A 109 20.86 0.21 -1.37
C ASN A 109 19.88 -0.81 -1.97
N SER A 110 18.61 -0.61 -1.74
CA SER A 110 17.51 -1.42 -2.27
C SER A 110 16.24 -0.57 -2.34
N TRP A 111 15.08 -1.18 -2.41
CA TRP A 111 13.79 -0.50 -2.28
C TRP A 111 13.75 0.38 -1.04
N HIS A 112 13.22 1.59 -1.16
CA HIS A 112 13.05 2.53 -0.05
C HIS A 112 11.97 3.56 -0.37
N LEU A 113 11.51 4.25 0.68
CA LEU A 113 10.67 5.44 0.54
C LEU A 113 11.56 6.67 0.49
N MET A 114 11.31 7.55 -0.46
CA MET A 114 11.84 8.91 -0.47
C MET A 114 10.77 9.84 0.10
N LEU A 115 11.10 10.57 1.18
CA LEU A 115 10.18 11.46 1.88
C LEU A 115 10.68 12.90 1.71
N PHE A 116 9.89 13.71 1.02
CA PHE A 116 10.30 15.04 0.58
C PHE A 116 9.68 16.14 1.44
N HIS A 117 10.47 17.18 1.67
CA HIS A 117 10.07 18.43 2.32
C HIS A 117 9.32 18.20 3.64
N PRO A 118 10.04 17.86 4.72
CA PRO A 118 9.45 17.75 6.05
C PRO A 118 8.78 19.07 6.46
N THR A 119 7.56 18.97 6.97
CA THR A 119 6.74 20.13 7.39
C THR A 119 7.09 20.62 8.79
N VAL A 120 7.88 19.84 9.53
CA VAL A 120 8.31 20.13 10.91
C VAL A 120 9.76 19.71 11.12
N ASN A 121 10.38 20.22 12.17
CA ASN A 121 11.65 19.70 12.64
C ASN A 121 11.43 18.46 13.51
N PHE A 122 12.09 17.37 13.19
CA PHE A 122 11.99 16.12 13.92
C PHE A 122 12.97 16.02 15.06
N LYS A 123 12.60 15.22 16.07
CA LYS A 123 13.52 14.80 17.14
C LYS A 123 13.95 13.35 16.90
N ASN A 124 15.18 13.02 17.31
CA ASN A 124 15.64 11.63 17.24
C ASN A 124 14.74 10.71 18.08
N ASN A 125 14.44 9.51 17.58
CA ASN A 125 13.51 8.54 18.16
C ASN A 125 12.02 8.99 18.20
N GLN A 126 11.64 10.12 17.63
CA GLN A 126 10.23 10.49 17.46
C GLN A 126 9.54 9.47 16.56
N GLU A 127 8.30 9.14 16.86
CA GLU A 127 7.45 8.33 16.00
C GLU A 127 6.45 9.19 15.23
N ILE A 128 6.30 8.93 13.95
CA ILE A 128 5.35 9.61 13.08
C ILE A 128 4.55 8.60 12.24
N PRO A 129 3.28 8.88 11.93
CA PRO A 129 2.48 8.00 11.10
C PRO A 129 2.83 8.17 9.61
N ILE A 130 3.04 7.05 8.95
CA ILE A 130 2.95 6.89 7.50
C ILE A 130 1.71 6.06 7.20
N PHE A 131 0.94 6.46 6.19
CA PHE A 131 -0.26 5.78 5.75
C PHE A 131 0.00 5.10 4.41
N PHE A 132 -0.11 3.77 4.40
CA PHE A 132 -0.15 2.98 3.19
C PHE A 132 -1.60 2.77 2.80
N VAL A 133 -1.98 3.21 1.62
CA VAL A 133 -3.37 3.18 1.13
C VAL A 133 -3.49 2.08 0.08
N SER A 134 -4.53 1.29 0.18
CA SER A 134 -5.00 0.36 -0.85
C SER A 134 -6.45 0.68 -1.18
N GLU A 135 -7.03 0.03 -2.18
CA GLU A 135 -8.43 0.25 -2.56
C GLU A 135 -9.42 0.04 -1.40
N GLN A 136 -9.14 -0.92 -0.52
CA GLN A 136 -10.06 -1.34 0.55
C GLN A 136 -9.58 -0.93 1.94
N ASN A 137 -8.29 -0.61 2.12
CA ASN A 137 -7.67 -0.44 3.42
C ASN A 137 -6.72 0.75 3.47
N LYS A 138 -6.59 1.33 4.67
CA LYS A 138 -5.60 2.35 5.00
C LYS A 138 -4.83 1.91 6.24
N PHE A 139 -3.58 1.50 6.04
CA PHE A 139 -2.71 1.05 7.11
C PHE A 139 -1.95 2.23 7.71
N LYS A 140 -2.20 2.53 8.98
CA LYS A 140 -1.42 3.50 9.75
C LYS A 140 -0.22 2.80 10.37
N VAL A 141 0.99 3.20 10.00
CA VAL A 141 2.25 2.61 10.47
C VAL A 141 3.10 3.69 11.12
N ASN A 142 3.46 3.52 12.38
CA ASN A 142 4.33 4.46 13.07
C ASN A 142 5.79 4.17 12.71
N PHE A 143 6.46 5.15 12.10
CA PHE A 143 7.87 5.11 11.76
C PHE A 143 8.69 5.87 12.78
N LYS A 144 9.77 5.24 13.24
CA LYS A 144 10.73 5.87 14.13
C LYS A 144 11.70 6.74 13.35
N ILE A 145 11.86 7.98 13.75
CA ILE A 145 12.86 8.90 13.18
C ILE A 145 14.26 8.59 13.74
N VAL A 146 15.21 8.47 12.84
CA VAL A 146 16.64 8.35 13.13
C VAL A 146 17.34 9.54 12.48
N LEU A 147 17.72 10.51 13.28
CA LEU A 147 18.52 11.63 12.80
C LEU A 147 19.98 11.17 12.64
N THR A 148 20.56 11.47 11.50
CA THR A 148 21.98 11.24 11.22
C THR A 148 22.65 12.58 11.01
N ASP A 149 23.78 12.82 11.69
CA ASP A 149 24.59 13.98 11.42
C ASP A 149 25.31 13.84 10.08
N ALA A 150 25.56 14.97 9.41
CA ALA A 150 26.46 14.96 8.27
C ALA A 150 27.83 14.50 8.81
N VAL A 151 28.29 13.34 8.34
CA VAL A 151 29.64 12.89 8.67
C VAL A 151 30.59 13.92 8.04
N ASN A 152 31.20 14.73 8.89
CA ASN A 152 32.31 15.57 8.46
C ASN A 152 33.48 14.63 8.14
N ASN A 153 33.63 14.31 6.86
CA ASN A 153 34.85 13.71 6.30
C ASN A 153 35.81 14.82 5.88
#